data_18283d1c4b59347a140f2f13cffb27b0
#
_entry.id   18283d1c4b59347a140f2f13cffb27b0
#
_cell.length_a   1.000
_cell.length_b   1.000
_cell.length_c   1.000
_cell.angle_alpha   90.00
_cell.angle_beta   90.00
_cell.angle_gamma   90.00
#
_symmetry.space_group_name_H-M   'P 1'
#
loop_
_entity.id
_entity.type
_entity.pdbx_description
1 polymer ?
#
loop_
_entity_poly.entity_id
_entity_poly.type
_entity_poly.pdbx_seq_one_letter_code
_entity_poly.pdbx_strand_id
1 'polypeptide(L)'
;MRGKLLIVVLFVVAVAGVVWLAQRRGALTLPGTSGSGGAPGASSGSQVTVTFVYGTEKRDWVEAAAESFRSKHRDVDLKLVGQGSLEAAQQILEGKIQPTAWAPADSLAMSLLESDWRTKNGTALFGTGEDAPAPLVISPLVFVAWEDRAEVLAKLGGGHITWKALHQALSADQGWPAIGGKAEWGFVKFGHTDPTRSNSGLQALVSMTYDYYGRTQLTVGDLLDPKYQAWIKAIEKGVTRFEASTGTFMTDMVRFGPSRYDLALVYESLAVSQLENAQGRWGNLKLYYLPTTLWSDHPAAVLQGSWVTSDQKKAARAWLQHLRSREIQEQALRLGFRPADPAVPLKNQDPSNPFNRLGPYGLQLDLPPAAPSPDGAIVRNLLSMWTRIVPRSP
;
A
#
# COMPACT_ATOMS: atom_id res chain seq x y z
N MET A 1 21.66 7.24 40.27
CA MET A 1 20.59 8.21 39.85
C MET A 1 21.13 9.61 39.53
N ARG A 2 22.40 9.97 39.80
CA ARG A 2 22.97 11.32 39.52
C ARG A 2 23.36 11.59 38.03
N GLY A 3 23.67 10.56 37.24
CA GLY A 3 24.11 10.74 35.85
C GLY A 3 22.98 11.06 34.84
N LYS A 4 21.77 10.58 35.05
CA LYS A 4 20.63 10.82 34.16
C LYS A 4 20.04 12.24 34.28
N LEU A 5 20.18 12.85 35.45
CA LEU A 5 19.74 14.22 35.69
C LEU A 5 20.65 15.25 34.98
N LEU A 6 21.94 14.96 34.88
CA LEU A 6 22.91 15.85 34.22
C LEU A 6 22.71 15.93 32.70
N ILE A 7 22.33 14.81 32.07
CA ILE A 7 22.08 14.78 30.61
C ILE A 7 20.81 15.55 30.24
N VAL A 8 19.75 15.46 31.04
CA VAL A 8 18.51 16.20 30.79
C VAL A 8 18.70 17.71 30.96
N VAL A 9 19.48 18.14 31.94
CA VAL A 9 19.79 19.56 32.15
C VAL A 9 20.64 20.12 31.00
N LEU A 10 21.63 19.38 30.51
CA LEU A 10 22.45 19.79 29.36
C LEU A 10 21.60 19.89 28.06
N PHE A 11 20.63 19.00 27.86
CA PHE A 11 19.76 19.05 26.68
C PHE A 11 18.81 20.26 26.73
N VAL A 12 18.24 20.58 27.88
CA VAL A 12 17.36 21.75 28.06
C VAL A 12 18.12 23.06 27.87
N VAL A 13 19.36 23.15 28.35
CA VAL A 13 20.22 24.35 28.15
C VAL A 13 20.61 24.51 26.68
N ALA A 14 20.90 23.43 25.97
CA ALA A 14 21.21 23.47 24.53
C ALA A 14 20.03 23.94 23.68
N VAL A 15 18.82 23.46 23.97
CA VAL A 15 17.58 23.86 23.26
C VAL A 15 17.24 25.33 23.54
N ALA A 16 17.37 25.79 24.80
CA ALA A 16 17.15 27.19 25.15
C ALA A 16 18.17 28.13 24.48
N GLY A 17 19.43 27.70 24.33
CA GLY A 17 20.48 28.47 23.63
C GLY A 17 20.20 28.64 22.14
N VAL A 18 19.69 27.61 21.47
CA VAL A 18 19.35 27.65 20.03
C VAL A 18 18.14 28.57 19.76
N VAL A 19 17.12 28.51 20.61
CA VAL A 19 15.94 29.42 20.51
C VAL A 19 16.32 30.87 20.76
N TRP A 20 17.22 31.16 21.73
CA TRP A 20 17.69 32.50 22.02
C TRP A 20 18.56 33.11 20.89
N LEU A 21 19.43 32.29 20.25
CA LEU A 21 20.21 32.73 19.09
C LEU A 21 19.34 33.02 17.86
N ALA A 22 18.24 32.24 17.65
CA ALA A 22 17.31 32.46 16.56
C ALA A 22 16.52 33.78 16.72
N GLN A 23 16.16 34.14 17.94
CA GLN A 23 15.45 35.40 18.23
C GLN A 23 16.35 36.64 18.10
N ARG A 24 17.69 36.54 18.33
CA ARG A 24 18.61 37.67 18.17
C ARG A 24 19.00 38.02 16.72
N ARG A 25 18.80 37.11 15.76
CA ARG A 25 19.10 37.37 14.33
C ARG A 25 18.00 38.09 13.56
N GLY A 26 16.86 38.40 14.20
CA GLY A 26 15.75 39.11 13.59
C GLY A 26 15.65 40.63 13.85
N ALA A 27 16.65 41.25 14.52
CA ALA A 27 16.57 42.67 14.89
C ALA A 27 17.80 43.45 14.42
N LEU A 28 17.86 43.77 13.12
CA LEU A 28 18.67 44.88 12.59
C LEU A 28 17.92 45.50 11.41
N THR A 29 17.03 46.40 11.69
CA THR A 29 16.53 47.41 10.75
C THR A 29 17.32 48.69 10.91
N LEU A 30 18.00 49.12 9.85
CA LEU A 30 18.56 50.46 9.72
C LEU A 30 17.59 51.37 8.95
N PRO A 31 17.47 52.63 9.32
CA PRO A 31 16.51 53.54 8.70
C PRO A 31 17.07 54.33 7.53
N GLY A 32 16.29 54.44 6.46
CA GLY A 32 16.14 55.61 5.62
C GLY A 32 17.07 55.76 4.45
N THR A 33 16.55 55.60 3.22
CA THR A 33 16.60 56.63 2.15
C THR A 33 15.47 56.37 1.16
N SER A 34 14.67 57.37 0.95
CA SER A 34 13.65 57.48 -0.07
C SER A 34 14.27 57.54 -1.48
N GLY A 35 13.89 56.58 -2.35
CA GLY A 35 14.18 56.55 -3.77
C GLY A 35 13.07 55.86 -4.52
N SER A 36 12.22 56.66 -5.19
CA SER A 36 11.18 56.18 -6.08
C SER A 36 11.78 55.54 -7.35
N GLY A 37 11.53 54.26 -7.56
CA GLY A 37 11.84 53.57 -8.79
C GLY A 37 11.05 52.27 -8.81
N GLY A 38 9.86 52.31 -9.46
CA GLY A 38 9.00 51.15 -9.59
C GLY A 38 9.64 50.07 -10.47
N ALA A 39 10.08 48.99 -9.87
CA ALA A 39 10.24 47.71 -10.53
C ALA A 39 8.94 46.93 -10.36
N PRO A 40 8.45 46.20 -11.40
CA PRO A 40 7.25 45.38 -11.23
C PRO A 40 7.55 44.32 -10.17
N GLY A 41 6.83 44.41 -9.06
CA GLY A 41 6.93 43.45 -7.99
C GLY A 41 6.61 42.05 -8.53
N ALA A 42 7.56 41.15 -8.48
CA ALA A 42 7.28 39.75 -8.51
C ALA A 42 6.36 39.46 -7.30
N SER A 43 5.07 39.34 -7.57
CA SER A 43 4.11 38.81 -6.58
C SER A 43 4.63 37.44 -6.18
N SER A 44 5.14 37.31 -4.95
CA SER A 44 5.28 36.02 -4.31
C SER A 44 3.86 35.49 -4.09
N GLY A 45 3.28 34.91 -5.17
CA GLY A 45 2.02 34.23 -5.09
C GLY A 45 2.15 33.14 -4.02
N SER A 46 1.25 33.18 -3.03
CA SER A 46 1.20 32.12 -2.02
C SER A 46 1.03 30.78 -2.72
N GLN A 47 1.98 29.84 -2.46
CA GLN A 47 1.89 28.49 -3.02
C GLN A 47 0.57 27.83 -2.61
N VAL A 48 -0.06 27.11 -3.54
CA VAL A 48 -1.24 26.29 -3.27
C VAL A 48 -0.80 24.97 -2.65
N THR A 49 -1.14 24.73 -1.39
CA THR A 49 -0.81 23.46 -0.74
C THR A 49 -1.78 22.35 -1.18
N VAL A 50 -1.22 21.27 -1.74
CA VAL A 50 -1.93 20.04 -2.10
C VAL A 50 -1.43 18.92 -1.18
N THR A 51 -2.31 18.38 -0.33
CA THR A 51 -2.02 17.20 0.46
C THR A 51 -2.51 15.96 -0.28
N PHE A 52 -1.58 15.11 -0.71
CA PHE A 52 -1.84 13.86 -1.40
C PHE A 52 -1.58 12.69 -0.46
N VAL A 53 -2.65 12.00 -0.04
CA VAL A 53 -2.56 10.77 0.75
C VAL A 53 -2.58 9.58 -0.19
N TYR A 54 -1.64 8.65 -0.03
CA TYR A 54 -1.48 7.50 -0.92
C TYR A 54 -1.09 6.22 -0.18
N GLY A 55 -1.44 5.06 -0.76
CA GLY A 55 -1.04 3.76 -0.23
C GLY A 55 0.48 3.58 -0.26
N THR A 56 1.06 3.08 0.82
CA THR A 56 2.52 3.01 1.05
C THR A 56 3.26 2.14 0.04
N GLU A 57 2.57 1.25 -0.65
CA GLU A 57 3.10 0.41 -1.72
C GLU A 57 3.56 1.21 -2.95
N LYS A 58 3.03 2.44 -3.13
CA LYS A 58 3.37 3.36 -4.23
C LYS A 58 4.46 4.38 -3.87
N ARG A 59 5.05 4.28 -2.68
CA ARG A 59 5.95 5.30 -2.15
C ARG A 59 7.04 5.72 -3.14
N ASP A 60 7.86 4.77 -3.57
CA ASP A 60 9.03 5.06 -4.39
C ASP A 60 8.64 5.70 -5.74
N TRP A 61 7.52 5.24 -6.32
CA TRP A 61 6.99 5.82 -7.54
C TRP A 61 6.45 7.24 -7.35
N VAL A 62 5.63 7.44 -6.32
CA VAL A 62 5.00 8.75 -6.02
C VAL A 62 6.04 9.79 -5.65
N GLU A 63 7.04 9.42 -4.86
CA GLU A 63 8.13 10.31 -4.45
C GLU A 63 8.99 10.72 -5.66
N ALA A 64 9.37 9.77 -6.53
CA ALA A 64 10.11 10.05 -7.77
C ALA A 64 9.30 10.94 -8.73
N ALA A 65 8.01 10.67 -8.91
CA ALA A 65 7.12 11.51 -9.72
C ALA A 65 6.99 12.93 -9.17
N ALA A 66 6.97 13.07 -7.84
CA ALA A 66 6.85 14.37 -7.19
C ALA A 66 8.07 15.28 -7.41
N GLU A 67 9.26 14.72 -7.54
CA GLU A 67 10.47 15.51 -7.85
C GLU A 67 10.33 16.22 -9.19
N SER A 68 9.92 15.49 -10.24
CA SER A 68 9.69 16.08 -11.56
C SER A 68 8.50 17.03 -11.60
N PHE A 69 7.42 16.75 -10.84
CA PHE A 69 6.27 17.64 -10.73
C PHE A 69 6.64 18.98 -10.08
N ARG A 70 7.32 18.95 -8.95
CA ARG A 70 7.76 20.16 -8.21
C ARG A 70 8.68 21.06 -9.04
N SER A 71 9.49 20.49 -9.93
CA SER A 71 10.34 21.27 -10.82
C SER A 71 9.55 22.10 -11.84
N LYS A 72 8.39 21.57 -12.28
CA LYS A 72 7.51 22.17 -13.29
C LYS A 72 6.41 23.06 -12.69
N HIS A 73 6.02 22.82 -11.41
CA HIS A 73 4.92 23.49 -10.71
C HIS A 73 5.39 24.12 -9.38
N ARG A 74 6.17 25.18 -9.49
CA ARG A 74 6.75 25.89 -8.31
C ARG A 74 5.71 26.65 -7.50
N ASP A 75 4.53 26.86 -8.04
CA ASP A 75 3.36 27.47 -7.43
C ASP A 75 2.57 26.49 -6.54
N VAL A 76 2.92 25.19 -6.56
CA VAL A 76 2.27 24.15 -5.78
C VAL A 76 3.22 23.59 -4.70
N ASP A 77 2.77 23.65 -3.44
CA ASP A 77 3.38 22.96 -2.32
C ASP A 77 2.74 21.56 -2.19
N LEU A 78 3.35 20.55 -2.84
CA LEU A 78 2.86 19.17 -2.83
C LEU A 78 3.35 18.43 -1.58
N LYS A 79 2.43 18.13 -0.65
CA LYS A 79 2.66 17.33 0.56
C LYS A 79 2.24 15.89 0.33
N LEU A 80 3.17 14.96 0.49
CA LEU A 80 2.99 13.53 0.31
C LEU A 80 2.81 12.84 1.66
N VAL A 81 1.75 12.04 1.82
CA VAL A 81 1.47 11.27 3.04
C VAL A 81 1.19 9.82 2.67
N GLY A 82 2.17 8.93 2.96
CA GLY A 82 2.02 7.50 2.76
C GLY A 82 1.31 6.85 3.95
N GLN A 83 0.16 6.18 3.71
CA GLN A 83 -0.63 5.53 4.75
C GLN A 83 -1.38 4.30 4.21
N GLY A 84 -1.72 3.35 5.10
CA GLY A 84 -2.58 2.21 4.75
C GLY A 84 -3.97 2.68 4.27
N SER A 85 -4.50 2.06 3.22
CA SER A 85 -5.71 2.55 2.55
C SER A 85 -6.93 2.61 3.47
N LEU A 86 -7.18 1.55 4.25
CA LEU A 86 -8.36 1.50 5.14
C LEU A 86 -8.19 2.41 6.36
N GLU A 87 -6.96 2.53 6.86
CA GLU A 87 -6.65 3.46 7.94
C GLU A 87 -6.86 4.92 7.49
N ALA A 88 -6.39 5.27 6.28
CA ALA A 88 -6.62 6.60 5.70
C ALA A 88 -8.12 6.87 5.48
N ALA A 89 -8.86 5.89 4.95
CA ALA A 89 -10.31 6.00 4.76
C ALA A 89 -11.04 6.32 6.08
N GLN A 90 -10.70 5.59 7.14
CA GLN A 90 -11.27 5.83 8.47
C GLN A 90 -10.93 7.23 9.00
N GLN A 91 -9.69 7.67 8.87
CA GLN A 91 -9.27 8.99 9.35
C GLN A 91 -9.91 10.14 8.55
N ILE A 92 -10.12 9.96 7.23
CA ILE A 92 -10.88 10.91 6.40
C ILE A 92 -12.35 10.97 6.87
N LEU A 93 -12.98 9.81 7.07
CA LEU A 93 -14.36 9.72 7.53
C LEU A 93 -14.57 10.38 8.90
N GLU A 94 -13.60 10.21 9.80
CA GLU A 94 -13.61 10.81 11.13
C GLU A 94 -13.22 12.30 11.14
N GLY A 95 -12.73 12.85 10.02
CA GLY A 95 -12.26 14.23 9.91
C GLY A 95 -10.89 14.47 10.55
N LYS A 96 -10.16 13.42 10.93
CA LYS A 96 -8.80 13.49 11.51
C LYS A 96 -7.75 13.94 10.50
N ILE A 97 -7.97 13.61 9.23
CA ILE A 97 -7.17 14.10 8.09
C ILE A 97 -8.11 14.65 7.03
N GLN A 98 -7.65 15.69 6.34
CA GLN A 98 -8.40 16.41 5.31
C GLN A 98 -7.54 16.58 4.06
N PRO A 99 -7.25 15.48 3.33
CA PRO A 99 -6.41 15.55 2.13
C PRO A 99 -7.12 16.28 0.98
N THR A 100 -6.33 16.84 0.07
CA THR A 100 -6.83 17.41 -1.19
C THR A 100 -7.18 16.30 -2.19
N ALA A 101 -6.31 15.27 -2.25
CA ALA A 101 -6.51 14.10 -3.09
C ALA A 101 -6.07 12.83 -2.37
N TRP A 102 -6.69 11.70 -2.74
CA TRP A 102 -6.42 10.41 -2.15
C TRP A 102 -6.26 9.32 -3.20
N ALA A 103 -5.25 8.47 -3.02
CA ALA A 103 -4.96 7.32 -3.88
C ALA A 103 -4.74 6.05 -3.05
N PRO A 104 -5.80 5.33 -2.68
CA PRO A 104 -5.67 4.03 -2.03
C PRO A 104 -5.08 2.99 -2.98
N ALA A 105 -4.91 1.77 -2.48
CA ALA A 105 -4.45 0.67 -3.30
C ALA A 105 -5.55 0.06 -4.19
N ASP A 106 -6.83 0.30 -3.89
CA ASP A 106 -7.94 -0.39 -4.57
C ASP A 106 -9.22 0.44 -4.56
N SER A 107 -10.00 0.35 -5.64
CA SER A 107 -11.31 0.99 -5.78
C SER A 107 -12.32 0.54 -4.72
N LEU A 108 -12.16 -0.66 -4.14
CA LEU A 108 -13.00 -1.13 -3.06
C LEU A 108 -12.90 -0.23 -1.83
N ALA A 109 -11.68 0.21 -1.47
CA ALA A 109 -11.47 1.14 -0.36
C ALA A 109 -12.16 2.49 -0.60
N MET A 110 -12.17 2.98 -1.87
CA MET A 110 -12.91 4.18 -2.24
C MET A 110 -14.41 3.99 -2.11
N SER A 111 -14.93 2.86 -2.61
CA SER A 111 -16.36 2.54 -2.54
C SER A 111 -16.87 2.44 -1.10
N LEU A 112 -16.08 1.84 -0.22
CA LEU A 112 -16.41 1.76 1.21
C LEU A 112 -16.45 3.15 1.84
N LEU A 113 -15.42 3.97 1.62
CA LEU A 113 -15.38 5.33 2.15
C LEU A 113 -16.52 6.19 1.61
N GLU A 114 -16.81 6.13 0.32
CA GLU A 114 -17.92 6.89 -0.28
C GLU A 114 -19.27 6.51 0.32
N SER A 115 -19.51 5.21 0.52
CA SER A 115 -20.74 4.72 1.15
C SER A 115 -20.91 5.25 2.58
N ASP A 116 -19.84 5.15 3.38
CA ASP A 116 -19.86 5.57 4.77
C ASP A 116 -19.93 7.11 4.89
N TRP A 117 -19.23 7.81 3.98
CA TRP A 117 -19.26 9.27 3.90
C TRP A 117 -20.68 9.81 3.57
N ARG A 118 -21.33 9.22 2.57
CA ARG A 118 -22.72 9.59 2.21
C ARG A 118 -23.68 9.34 3.36
N THR A 119 -23.52 8.23 4.05
CA THR A 119 -24.35 7.90 5.22
C THR A 119 -24.17 8.94 6.33
N LYS A 120 -22.93 9.38 6.58
CA LYS A 120 -22.62 10.35 7.65
C LYS A 120 -22.94 11.79 7.29
N ASN A 121 -22.63 12.21 6.05
CA ASN A 121 -22.61 13.63 5.66
C ASN A 121 -23.71 14.01 4.64
N GLY A 122 -24.43 13.06 4.05
CA GLY A 122 -25.47 13.29 3.06
C GLY A 122 -24.98 13.78 1.69
N THR A 123 -23.66 13.86 1.46
CA THR A 123 -23.04 14.37 0.23
C THR A 123 -22.02 13.38 -0.33
N ALA A 124 -21.66 13.54 -1.61
CA ALA A 124 -20.58 12.76 -2.20
C ALA A 124 -19.21 13.29 -1.78
N LEU A 125 -18.27 12.40 -1.52
CA LEU A 125 -16.87 12.73 -1.27
C LEU A 125 -16.05 12.73 -2.57
N PHE A 126 -16.41 11.88 -3.54
CA PHE A 126 -15.77 11.84 -4.84
C PHE A 126 -16.59 12.57 -5.90
N GLY A 127 -15.88 13.19 -6.84
CA GLY A 127 -16.48 13.90 -7.96
C GLY A 127 -16.93 12.98 -9.10
N THR A 128 -17.45 13.60 -10.13
CA THR A 128 -17.81 12.98 -11.42
C THR A 128 -16.98 13.58 -12.56
N GLY A 129 -17.06 13.01 -13.75
CA GLY A 129 -16.28 13.50 -14.90
C GLY A 129 -14.78 13.45 -14.64
N GLU A 130 -14.08 14.56 -14.80
CA GLU A 130 -12.63 14.66 -14.61
C GLU A 130 -12.19 14.41 -13.14
N ASP A 131 -13.07 14.62 -12.18
CA ASP A 131 -12.80 14.38 -10.75
C ASP A 131 -13.23 12.98 -10.30
N ALA A 132 -13.77 12.16 -11.19
CA ALA A 132 -14.11 10.78 -10.84
C ALA A 132 -12.86 9.98 -10.47
N PRO A 133 -12.95 9.05 -9.52
CA PRO A 133 -11.88 8.09 -9.29
C PRO A 133 -11.47 7.38 -10.58
N ALA A 134 -10.17 7.35 -10.86
CA ALA A 134 -9.66 6.65 -12.03
C ALA A 134 -8.32 5.97 -11.71
N PRO A 135 -8.06 4.79 -12.28
CA PRO A 135 -6.82 4.05 -12.07
C PRO A 135 -5.58 4.88 -12.39
N LEU A 136 -4.52 4.67 -11.61
CA LEU A 136 -3.18 5.18 -11.88
C LEU A 136 -2.28 4.09 -12.44
N VAL A 137 -2.23 2.96 -11.75
CA VAL A 137 -1.42 1.77 -12.08
C VAL A 137 -2.16 0.52 -11.61
N ILE A 138 -1.74 -0.65 -12.09
CA ILE A 138 -2.32 -1.94 -11.70
C ILE A 138 -1.26 -2.82 -11.06
N SER A 139 -1.63 -3.54 -10.03
CA SER A 139 -0.78 -4.53 -9.38
C SER A 139 -1.64 -5.68 -8.82
N PRO A 140 -1.53 -6.91 -9.35
CA PRO A 140 -2.26 -8.05 -8.79
C PRO A 140 -1.68 -8.45 -7.43
N LEU A 141 -2.48 -9.14 -6.64
CA LEU A 141 -2.04 -9.78 -5.42
C LEU A 141 -1.36 -11.12 -5.76
N VAL A 142 -0.18 -11.37 -5.21
CA VAL A 142 0.63 -12.56 -5.49
C VAL A 142 1.19 -13.16 -4.20
N PHE A 143 1.42 -14.46 -4.20
CA PHE A 143 2.32 -15.06 -3.23
C PHE A 143 3.76 -14.77 -3.61
N VAL A 144 4.56 -14.44 -2.61
CA VAL A 144 6.02 -14.39 -2.68
C VAL A 144 6.54 -15.44 -1.72
N ALA A 145 7.36 -16.36 -2.20
CA ALA A 145 7.88 -17.46 -1.39
C ALA A 145 9.33 -17.80 -1.74
N TRP A 146 10.05 -18.31 -0.78
CA TRP A 146 11.35 -18.94 -1.04
C TRP A 146 11.12 -20.21 -1.83
N GLU A 147 11.87 -20.39 -2.92
CA GLU A 147 11.64 -21.42 -3.95
C GLU A 147 11.50 -22.82 -3.37
N ASP A 148 12.39 -23.21 -2.45
CA ASP A 148 12.38 -24.54 -1.83
C ASP A 148 11.11 -24.81 -0.98
N ARG A 149 10.55 -23.77 -0.30
CA ARG A 149 9.28 -23.84 0.43
C ARG A 149 8.09 -23.87 -0.52
N ALA A 150 8.17 -23.07 -1.56
CA ALA A 150 7.14 -23.01 -2.59
C ALA A 150 6.99 -24.33 -3.34
N GLU A 151 8.07 -25.05 -3.62
CA GLU A 151 8.02 -26.36 -4.25
C GLU A 151 7.25 -27.39 -3.42
N VAL A 152 7.43 -27.39 -2.09
CA VAL A 152 6.68 -28.27 -1.19
C VAL A 152 5.20 -27.91 -1.19
N LEU A 153 4.88 -26.61 -1.07
CA LEU A 153 3.48 -26.13 -1.07
C LEU A 153 2.79 -26.38 -2.41
N ALA A 154 3.50 -26.20 -3.52
CA ALA A 154 2.96 -26.46 -4.85
C ALA A 154 2.66 -27.96 -5.06
N LYS A 155 3.53 -28.87 -4.61
CA LYS A 155 3.26 -30.32 -4.63
C LYS A 155 1.98 -30.65 -3.85
N LEU A 156 1.81 -30.06 -2.68
CA LEU A 156 0.62 -30.20 -1.84
C LEU A 156 -0.65 -29.69 -2.53
N GLY A 157 -0.52 -28.62 -3.31
CA GLY A 157 -1.60 -27.94 -4.02
C GLY A 157 -1.82 -28.40 -5.47
N GLY A 158 -1.25 -29.54 -5.88
CA GLY A 158 -1.45 -30.08 -7.24
C GLY A 158 -0.71 -29.30 -8.34
N GLY A 159 0.41 -28.67 -8.02
CA GLY A 159 1.25 -27.90 -8.94
C GLY A 159 1.24 -26.39 -8.70
N HIS A 160 0.37 -25.90 -7.81
CA HIS A 160 0.23 -24.47 -7.49
C HIS A 160 0.17 -24.25 -5.99
N ILE A 161 0.60 -23.08 -5.51
CA ILE A 161 0.31 -22.66 -4.14
C ILE A 161 -1.16 -22.22 -4.11
N THR A 162 -1.97 -22.91 -3.31
CA THR A 162 -3.39 -22.61 -3.10
C THR A 162 -3.66 -22.31 -1.63
N TRP A 163 -4.77 -21.65 -1.33
CA TRP A 163 -5.17 -21.43 0.07
C TRP A 163 -5.45 -22.74 0.81
N LYS A 164 -5.97 -23.75 0.12
CA LYS A 164 -6.20 -25.11 0.70
C LYS A 164 -4.88 -25.77 1.07
N ALA A 165 -3.86 -25.71 0.19
CA ALA A 165 -2.53 -26.23 0.49
C ALA A 165 -1.88 -25.48 1.65
N LEU A 166 -2.02 -24.16 1.66
CA LEU A 166 -1.49 -23.34 2.76
C LEU A 166 -2.18 -23.63 4.09
N HIS A 167 -3.52 -23.76 4.10
CA HIS A 167 -4.27 -24.16 5.28
C HIS A 167 -3.80 -25.51 5.82
N GLN A 168 -3.62 -26.52 4.96
CA GLN A 168 -3.12 -27.84 5.33
C GLN A 168 -1.70 -27.74 5.93
N ALA A 169 -0.83 -26.94 5.32
CA ALA A 169 0.54 -26.74 5.79
C ALA A 169 0.60 -26.04 7.16
N LEU A 170 -0.22 -25.01 7.36
CA LEU A 170 -0.30 -24.27 8.64
C LEU A 170 -0.97 -25.06 9.76
N SER A 171 -1.79 -26.05 9.41
CA SER A 171 -2.50 -26.92 10.35
C SER A 171 -1.72 -28.21 10.67
N ALA A 172 -0.55 -28.42 10.09
CA ALA A 172 0.25 -29.62 10.28
C ALA A 172 0.93 -29.61 11.66
N ASP A 173 0.64 -30.59 12.50
CA ASP A 173 1.09 -30.66 13.90
C ASP A 173 2.63 -30.67 14.06
N GLN A 174 3.35 -31.18 13.05
CA GLN A 174 4.82 -31.22 13.02
C GLN A 174 5.41 -30.16 12.04
N GLY A 175 4.61 -29.27 11.51
CA GLY A 175 5.04 -28.24 10.57
C GLY A 175 5.54 -28.81 9.24
N TRP A 176 6.65 -28.28 8.73
CA TRP A 176 7.19 -28.63 7.42
C TRP A 176 7.47 -30.13 7.20
N PRO A 177 8.02 -30.91 8.17
CA PRO A 177 8.21 -32.34 7.99
C PRO A 177 6.95 -33.11 7.66
N ALA A 178 5.80 -32.75 8.24
CA ALA A 178 4.55 -33.44 8.00
C ALA A 178 4.00 -33.31 6.56
N ILE A 179 4.51 -32.33 5.81
CA ILE A 179 4.11 -32.06 4.42
C ILE A 179 5.24 -32.28 3.40
N GLY A 180 6.34 -32.92 3.84
CA GLY A 180 7.48 -33.24 2.97
C GLY A 180 8.56 -32.16 2.89
N GLY A 181 8.53 -31.16 3.75
CA GLY A 181 9.60 -30.17 3.92
C GLY A 181 10.67 -30.63 4.89
N LYS A 182 11.71 -29.83 5.07
CA LYS A 182 12.86 -30.14 5.93
C LYS A 182 12.55 -29.86 7.39
N ALA A 183 13.11 -30.69 8.29
CA ALA A 183 12.86 -30.56 9.74
C ALA A 183 13.40 -29.24 10.32
N GLU A 184 14.53 -28.74 9.82
CA GLU A 184 15.12 -27.48 10.25
C GLU A 184 14.29 -26.23 9.91
N TRP A 185 13.27 -26.35 9.05
CA TRP A 185 12.37 -25.24 8.74
C TRP A 185 11.32 -25.00 9.83
N GLY A 186 11.06 -25.99 10.70
CA GLY A 186 10.09 -25.92 11.79
C GLY A 186 8.65 -25.83 11.31
N PHE A 187 7.91 -24.86 11.83
CA PHE A 187 6.52 -24.59 11.40
C PHE A 187 6.48 -23.61 10.24
N VAL A 188 5.42 -23.72 9.43
CA VAL A 188 5.18 -22.79 8.31
C VAL A 188 4.89 -21.39 8.85
N LYS A 189 5.59 -20.40 8.32
CA LYS A 189 5.46 -18.98 8.67
C LYS A 189 4.90 -18.22 7.47
N PHE A 190 3.62 -17.93 7.54
CA PHE A 190 2.91 -17.14 6.55
C PHE A 190 2.80 -15.68 6.99
N GLY A 191 2.79 -14.75 6.04
CA GLY A 191 2.65 -13.33 6.31
C GLY A 191 1.69 -12.62 5.37
N HIS A 192 0.86 -11.77 5.96
CA HIS A 192 0.08 -10.73 5.29
C HIS A 192 -0.21 -9.57 6.25
N THR A 193 -0.75 -8.48 5.74
CA THR A 193 -1.04 -7.28 6.53
C THR A 193 -2.38 -7.36 7.26
N ASP A 194 -2.61 -6.49 8.25
CA ASP A 194 -3.89 -6.39 8.99
C ASP A 194 -5.04 -6.02 8.03
N PRO A 195 -6.05 -6.88 7.85
CA PRO A 195 -7.18 -6.64 6.97
C PRO A 195 -8.03 -5.41 7.31
N THR A 196 -7.95 -4.93 8.56
CA THR A 196 -8.72 -3.75 9.01
C THR A 196 -8.00 -2.43 8.75
N ARG A 197 -6.72 -2.49 8.37
CA ARG A 197 -5.86 -1.31 8.17
C ARG A 197 -5.29 -1.22 6.76
N SER A 198 -4.96 -2.36 6.17
CA SER A 198 -4.26 -2.47 4.89
C SER A 198 -5.11 -3.19 3.86
N ASN A 199 -5.14 -2.65 2.65
CA ASN A 199 -5.93 -3.23 1.55
C ASN A 199 -5.44 -4.61 1.12
N SER A 200 -4.13 -4.89 1.12
CA SER A 200 -3.63 -6.23 0.77
C SER A 200 -4.07 -7.30 1.77
N GLY A 201 -4.20 -6.94 3.06
CA GLY A 201 -4.78 -7.82 4.06
C GLY A 201 -6.26 -8.07 3.83
N LEU A 202 -7.03 -7.03 3.49
CA LEU A 202 -8.44 -7.18 3.09
C LEU A 202 -8.57 -8.07 1.85
N GLN A 203 -7.76 -7.84 0.82
CA GLN A 203 -7.76 -8.67 -0.39
C GLN A 203 -7.33 -10.11 -0.09
N ALA A 204 -6.38 -10.34 0.83
CA ALA A 204 -6.02 -11.68 1.30
C ALA A 204 -7.23 -12.41 1.89
N LEU A 205 -7.94 -11.74 2.78
CA LEU A 205 -9.14 -12.29 3.43
C LEU A 205 -10.27 -12.59 2.42
N VAL A 206 -10.49 -11.70 1.45
CA VAL A 206 -11.45 -11.93 0.35
C VAL A 206 -11.02 -13.12 -0.50
N SER A 207 -9.74 -13.20 -0.89
CA SER A 207 -9.19 -14.29 -1.68
C SER A 207 -9.30 -15.64 -0.97
N MET A 208 -8.99 -15.70 0.33
CA MET A 208 -9.21 -16.88 1.18
C MET A 208 -10.68 -17.33 1.14
N THR A 209 -11.60 -16.37 1.25
CA THR A 209 -13.04 -16.65 1.27
C THR A 209 -13.51 -17.23 -0.06
N TYR A 210 -13.07 -16.65 -1.17
CA TYR A 210 -13.40 -17.14 -2.51
C TYR A 210 -12.85 -18.56 -2.77
N ASP A 211 -11.61 -18.83 -2.34
CA ASP A 211 -11.02 -20.17 -2.47
C ASP A 211 -11.77 -21.22 -1.62
N TYR A 212 -12.15 -20.86 -0.38
CA TYR A 212 -12.90 -21.75 0.49
C TYR A 212 -14.23 -22.19 -0.14
N TYR A 213 -15.00 -21.22 -0.65
CA TYR A 213 -16.32 -21.48 -1.24
C TYR A 213 -16.28 -21.90 -2.72
N GLY A 214 -15.15 -21.73 -3.40
CA GLY A 214 -15.02 -22.00 -4.84
C GLY A 214 -15.88 -21.09 -5.71
N ARG A 215 -16.29 -19.91 -5.20
CA ARG A 215 -17.12 -18.93 -5.89
C ARG A 215 -16.89 -17.51 -5.37
N THR A 216 -17.24 -16.51 -6.17
CA THR A 216 -17.06 -15.08 -5.84
C THR A 216 -18.34 -14.40 -5.33
N GLN A 217 -19.53 -14.98 -5.59
CA GLN A 217 -20.79 -14.49 -5.03
C GLN A 217 -20.93 -15.01 -3.60
N LEU A 218 -20.78 -14.11 -2.63
CA LEU A 218 -20.88 -14.40 -1.21
C LEU A 218 -22.17 -13.83 -0.63
N THR A 219 -22.67 -14.49 0.40
CA THR A 219 -23.77 -14.01 1.24
C THR A 219 -23.28 -13.76 2.67
N VAL A 220 -24.03 -12.99 3.45
CA VAL A 220 -23.72 -12.81 4.88
C VAL A 220 -23.80 -14.16 5.62
N GLY A 221 -24.69 -15.07 5.19
CA GLY A 221 -24.81 -16.42 5.74
C GLY A 221 -23.51 -17.24 5.61
N ASP A 222 -22.79 -17.10 4.50
CA ASP A 222 -21.51 -17.77 4.30
C ASP A 222 -20.50 -17.36 5.38
N LEU A 223 -20.48 -16.08 5.76
CA LEU A 223 -19.54 -15.56 6.75
C LEU A 223 -19.87 -15.99 8.19
N LEU A 224 -21.07 -16.50 8.41
CA LEU A 224 -21.53 -17.04 9.70
C LEU A 224 -21.27 -18.54 9.84
N ASP A 225 -20.85 -19.24 8.78
CA ASP A 225 -20.54 -20.68 8.83
C ASP A 225 -19.39 -20.94 9.82
N PRO A 226 -19.61 -21.74 10.89
CA PRO A 226 -18.57 -22.05 11.87
C PRO A 226 -17.38 -22.81 11.26
N LYS A 227 -17.57 -23.63 10.22
CA LYS A 227 -16.49 -24.35 9.55
C LYS A 227 -15.58 -23.40 8.78
N TYR A 228 -16.19 -22.45 8.07
CA TYR A 228 -15.45 -21.39 7.38
C TYR A 228 -14.66 -20.54 8.39
N GLN A 229 -15.29 -20.09 9.49
CA GLN A 229 -14.62 -19.31 10.52
C GLN A 229 -13.45 -20.07 11.15
N ALA A 230 -13.61 -21.36 11.41
CA ALA A 230 -12.54 -22.21 11.93
C ALA A 230 -11.39 -22.36 10.92
N TRP A 231 -11.70 -22.47 9.63
CA TRP A 231 -10.71 -22.55 8.56
C TRP A 231 -9.89 -21.25 8.43
N ILE A 232 -10.54 -20.08 8.41
CA ILE A 232 -9.85 -18.79 8.44
C ILE A 232 -8.97 -18.68 9.68
N LYS A 233 -9.51 -19.00 10.86
CA LYS A 233 -8.76 -18.92 12.12
C LYS A 233 -7.51 -19.81 12.11
N ALA A 234 -7.55 -20.95 11.44
CA ALA A 234 -6.40 -21.85 11.31
C ALA A 234 -5.29 -21.23 10.45
N ILE A 235 -5.63 -20.57 9.34
CA ILE A 235 -4.66 -19.85 8.50
C ILE A 235 -4.05 -18.69 9.30
N GLU A 236 -4.89 -17.89 9.94
CA GLU A 236 -4.46 -16.68 10.66
C GLU A 236 -3.55 -16.97 11.86
N LYS A 237 -3.65 -18.15 12.46
CA LYS A 237 -2.70 -18.62 13.47
C LYS A 237 -1.26 -18.73 12.97
N GLY A 238 -1.06 -18.97 11.68
CA GLY A 238 0.26 -19.01 11.04
C GLY A 238 0.87 -17.63 10.79
N VAL A 239 0.09 -16.58 10.98
CA VAL A 239 0.55 -15.19 10.87
C VAL A 239 1.07 -14.72 12.22
N THR A 240 2.38 -14.66 12.36
CA THR A 240 3.02 -14.30 13.64
C THR A 240 2.79 -12.83 14.02
N ARG A 241 2.64 -11.94 13.04
CA ARG A 241 2.40 -10.52 13.21
C ARG A 241 1.69 -9.93 11.98
N PHE A 242 0.64 -9.15 12.23
CA PHE A 242 -0.06 -8.39 11.20
C PHE A 242 0.56 -7.00 11.08
N GLU A 243 1.25 -6.75 9.97
CA GLU A 243 1.80 -5.42 9.71
C GLU A 243 0.71 -4.45 9.24
N ALA A 244 0.90 -3.16 9.54
CA ALA A 244 -0.07 -2.13 9.21
C ALA A 244 -0.10 -1.75 7.73
N SER A 245 1.00 -2.01 6.99
CA SER A 245 1.11 -1.64 5.58
C SER A 245 1.97 -2.63 4.79
N THR A 246 1.65 -2.79 3.51
CA THR A 246 2.32 -3.76 2.63
C THR A 246 3.74 -3.31 2.25
N GLY A 247 3.98 -2.00 2.12
CA GLY A 247 5.28 -1.48 1.72
C GLY A 247 6.39 -1.78 2.72
N THR A 248 6.11 -1.69 4.03
CA THR A 248 7.07 -2.04 5.09
C THR A 248 7.22 -3.55 5.26
N PHE A 249 6.15 -4.30 5.06
CA PHE A 249 6.12 -5.75 5.24
C PHE A 249 7.10 -6.48 4.31
N MET A 250 7.11 -6.15 3.01
CA MET A 250 7.98 -6.81 2.03
C MET A 250 9.48 -6.58 2.33
N THR A 251 9.83 -5.39 2.81
CA THR A 251 11.20 -5.07 3.25
C THR A 251 11.66 -5.99 4.38
N ASP A 252 10.79 -6.25 5.35
CA ASP A 252 11.08 -7.14 6.47
C ASP A 252 11.24 -8.61 6.02
N MET A 253 10.43 -9.07 5.07
CA MET A 253 10.57 -10.42 4.50
C MET A 253 11.96 -10.63 3.88
N VAL A 254 12.43 -9.70 3.07
CA VAL A 254 13.76 -9.77 2.44
C VAL A 254 14.88 -9.66 3.48
N ARG A 255 14.72 -8.79 4.47
CA ARG A 255 15.72 -8.57 5.51
C ARG A 255 15.94 -9.78 6.41
N PHE A 256 14.87 -10.41 6.87
CA PHE A 256 14.91 -11.49 7.87
C PHE A 256 14.80 -12.90 7.27
N GLY A 257 14.38 -13.01 6.01
CA GLY A 257 14.31 -14.27 5.28
C GLY A 257 13.35 -15.29 5.88
N PRO A 258 13.63 -16.61 5.65
CA PRO A 258 12.77 -17.71 6.12
C PRO A 258 12.74 -17.88 7.63
N SER A 259 13.62 -17.20 8.38
CA SER A 259 13.53 -17.19 9.83
C SER A 259 12.22 -16.53 10.31
N ARG A 260 11.70 -15.59 9.52
CA ARG A 260 10.48 -14.83 9.84
C ARG A 260 9.29 -15.16 8.96
N TYR A 261 9.50 -15.33 7.64
CA TYR A 261 8.45 -15.62 6.67
C TYR A 261 8.93 -16.64 5.64
N ASP A 262 8.25 -17.76 5.51
CA ASP A 262 8.47 -18.74 4.45
C ASP A 262 7.81 -18.28 3.15
N LEU A 263 6.64 -17.68 3.28
CA LEU A 263 5.89 -17.05 2.20
C LEU A 263 5.06 -15.88 2.71
N ALA A 264 4.69 -15.00 1.78
CA ALA A 264 3.87 -13.82 2.04
C ALA A 264 2.89 -13.56 0.90
N LEU A 265 1.79 -12.86 1.20
CA LEU A 265 0.88 -12.34 0.18
C LEU A 265 1.02 -10.82 0.12
N VAL A 266 1.44 -10.31 -1.05
CA VAL A 266 1.73 -8.90 -1.29
C VAL A 266 1.32 -8.48 -2.70
N TYR A 267 1.39 -7.19 -3.02
CA TYR A 267 1.25 -6.72 -4.39
C TYR A 267 2.46 -7.12 -5.26
N GLU A 268 2.20 -7.48 -6.50
CA GLU A 268 3.23 -7.84 -7.49
C GLU A 268 4.34 -6.78 -7.57
N SER A 269 3.97 -5.49 -7.62
CA SER A 269 4.92 -4.38 -7.71
C SER A 269 5.93 -4.36 -6.55
N LEU A 270 5.47 -4.60 -5.33
CA LEU A 270 6.36 -4.67 -4.16
C LEU A 270 7.28 -5.88 -4.20
N ALA A 271 6.76 -7.03 -4.63
CA ALA A 271 7.57 -8.20 -4.83
C ALA A 271 8.65 -7.96 -5.89
N VAL A 272 8.24 -7.48 -7.07
CA VAL A 272 9.13 -7.16 -8.20
C VAL A 272 10.27 -6.22 -7.79
N SER A 273 9.97 -5.15 -7.04
CA SER A 273 10.96 -4.18 -6.58
C SER A 273 12.04 -4.79 -5.66
N GLN A 274 11.76 -5.92 -5.02
CA GLN A 274 12.65 -6.56 -4.05
C GLN A 274 13.26 -7.88 -4.54
N LEU A 275 12.77 -8.46 -5.64
CA LEU A 275 13.22 -9.77 -6.10
C LEU A 275 14.73 -9.84 -6.32
N GLU A 276 15.33 -8.85 -6.97
CA GLU A 276 16.76 -8.86 -7.26
C GLU A 276 17.61 -8.71 -5.99
N ASN A 277 17.16 -7.87 -5.05
CA ASN A 277 17.82 -7.65 -3.77
C ASN A 277 17.75 -8.88 -2.85
N ALA A 278 16.78 -9.75 -3.08
CA ALA A 278 16.55 -10.94 -2.27
C ALA A 278 17.37 -12.14 -2.72
N GLN A 279 17.84 -12.17 -3.99
CA GLN A 279 18.48 -13.33 -4.57
C GLN A 279 19.79 -13.70 -3.86
N GLY A 280 19.99 -15.00 -3.62
CA GLY A 280 21.22 -15.55 -3.03
C GLY A 280 21.41 -15.25 -1.53
N ARG A 281 20.61 -14.39 -0.91
CA ARG A 281 20.76 -14.07 0.51
C ARG A 281 20.23 -15.18 1.42
N TRP A 282 19.05 -15.70 1.08
CA TRP A 282 18.34 -16.75 1.83
C TRP A 282 17.87 -17.89 0.93
N GLY A 283 18.31 -17.94 -0.31
CA GLY A 283 17.82 -18.74 -1.41
C GLY A 283 17.19 -17.87 -2.49
N ASN A 284 16.45 -18.48 -3.41
CA ASN A 284 15.75 -17.78 -4.47
C ASN A 284 14.34 -17.38 -4.00
N LEU A 285 14.02 -16.10 -4.09
CA LEU A 285 12.68 -15.59 -3.86
C LEU A 285 11.93 -15.55 -5.20
N LYS A 286 10.70 -16.06 -5.26
CA LYS A 286 9.90 -16.10 -6.48
C LYS A 286 8.46 -15.66 -6.26
N LEU A 287 7.84 -15.24 -7.35
CA LEU A 287 6.42 -14.90 -7.45
C LEU A 287 5.59 -16.13 -7.84
N TYR A 288 4.40 -16.26 -7.24
CA TYR A 288 3.44 -17.30 -7.55
C TYR A 288 2.05 -16.66 -7.62
N TYR A 289 1.43 -16.73 -8.80
CA TYR A 289 0.09 -16.19 -9.00
C TYR A 289 -0.96 -17.18 -8.52
N LEU A 290 -2.00 -16.63 -7.90
CA LEU A 290 -3.20 -17.40 -7.60
C LEU A 290 -3.95 -17.69 -8.91
N PRO A 291 -4.64 -18.85 -9.04
CA PRO A 291 -5.45 -19.15 -10.21
C PRO A 291 -6.50 -18.09 -10.53
N THR A 292 -7.04 -17.46 -9.48
CA THR A 292 -7.89 -16.28 -9.55
C THR A 292 -7.35 -15.28 -8.54
N THR A 293 -7.01 -14.09 -8.97
CA THR A 293 -6.41 -13.08 -8.12
C THR A 293 -7.22 -11.78 -8.09
N LEU A 294 -7.05 -11.01 -7.05
CA LEU A 294 -7.58 -9.66 -6.96
C LEU A 294 -6.57 -8.67 -7.56
N TRP A 295 -7.06 -7.78 -8.41
CA TRP A 295 -6.25 -6.74 -9.00
C TRP A 295 -6.47 -5.43 -8.25
N SER A 296 -5.42 -4.86 -7.75
CA SER A 296 -5.44 -3.49 -7.22
C SER A 296 -5.24 -2.53 -8.37
N ASP A 297 -6.23 -1.69 -8.60
CA ASP A 297 -6.28 -0.68 -9.67
C ASP A 297 -5.70 0.67 -9.24
N HIS A 298 -5.25 0.79 -7.99
CA HIS A 298 -4.60 1.96 -7.42
C HIS A 298 -5.25 3.29 -7.87
N PRO A 299 -6.55 3.49 -7.66
CA PRO A 299 -7.24 4.66 -8.15
C PRO A 299 -6.82 5.93 -7.42
N ALA A 300 -7.02 7.08 -8.05
CA ALA A 300 -6.87 8.38 -7.40
C ALA A 300 -8.06 9.30 -7.72
N ALA A 301 -8.41 10.14 -6.75
CA ALA A 301 -9.43 11.16 -6.91
C ALA A 301 -9.09 12.43 -6.16
N VAL A 302 -9.56 13.57 -6.69
CA VAL A 302 -9.62 14.84 -5.96
C VAL A 302 -10.87 14.82 -5.09
N LEU A 303 -10.71 15.08 -3.78
CA LEU A 303 -11.83 15.03 -2.83
C LEU A 303 -12.73 16.27 -2.96
N GLN A 304 -14.03 16.06 -2.77
CA GLN A 304 -15.06 17.10 -2.84
C GLN A 304 -15.46 17.63 -1.45
N GLY A 305 -14.67 17.35 -0.42
CA GLY A 305 -14.88 17.87 0.92
C GLY A 305 -14.86 19.39 0.96
N SER A 306 -15.63 20.00 1.85
CA SER A 306 -15.73 21.46 2.01
C SER A 306 -14.42 22.16 2.36
N TRP A 307 -13.42 21.39 2.79
CA TRP A 307 -12.07 21.89 3.09
C TRP A 307 -11.17 22.04 1.85
N VAL A 308 -11.61 21.55 0.66
CA VAL A 308 -10.82 21.62 -0.58
C VAL A 308 -11.27 22.80 -1.42
N THR A 309 -10.39 23.79 -1.58
CA THR A 309 -10.67 24.99 -2.37
C THR A 309 -10.57 24.71 -3.89
N SER A 310 -11.11 25.64 -4.70
CA SER A 310 -11.02 25.53 -6.17
C SER A 310 -9.58 25.49 -6.68
N ASP A 311 -8.69 26.29 -6.09
CA ASP A 311 -7.27 26.30 -6.48
C ASP A 311 -6.57 25.01 -6.12
N GLN A 312 -6.87 24.43 -4.96
CA GLN A 312 -6.38 23.12 -4.56
C GLN A 312 -6.87 22.01 -5.50
N LYS A 313 -8.15 22.04 -5.92
CA LYS A 313 -8.69 21.09 -6.90
C LYS A 313 -7.94 21.19 -8.22
N LYS A 314 -7.71 22.40 -8.74
CA LYS A 314 -6.95 22.64 -9.97
C LYS A 314 -5.52 22.10 -9.87
N ALA A 315 -4.82 22.40 -8.81
CA ALA A 315 -3.46 21.92 -8.58
C ALA A 315 -3.40 20.39 -8.40
N ALA A 316 -4.37 19.81 -7.69
CA ALA A 316 -4.46 18.36 -7.52
C ALA A 316 -4.77 17.64 -8.84
N ARG A 317 -5.62 18.19 -9.72
CA ARG A 317 -5.83 17.63 -11.07
C ARG A 317 -4.53 17.64 -11.88
N ALA A 318 -3.76 18.73 -11.85
CA ALA A 318 -2.47 18.79 -12.51
C ALA A 318 -1.50 17.70 -11.99
N TRP A 319 -1.48 17.45 -10.66
CA TRP A 319 -0.72 16.36 -10.07
C TRP A 319 -1.18 14.98 -10.56
N LEU A 320 -2.48 14.70 -10.53
CA LEU A 320 -3.01 13.41 -11.00
C LEU A 320 -2.80 13.20 -12.51
N GLN A 321 -2.88 14.27 -13.31
CA GLN A 321 -2.56 14.22 -14.74
C GLN A 321 -1.06 13.93 -14.95
N HIS A 322 -0.18 14.52 -14.14
CA HIS A 322 1.24 14.22 -14.16
C HIS A 322 1.52 12.74 -13.89
N LEU A 323 0.89 12.16 -12.86
CA LEU A 323 1.01 10.72 -12.55
C LEU A 323 0.54 9.82 -13.71
N ARG A 324 -0.43 10.26 -14.51
CA ARG A 324 -0.94 9.55 -15.69
C ARG A 324 -0.14 9.82 -16.97
N SER A 325 0.82 10.75 -16.95
CA SER A 325 1.64 11.02 -18.14
C SER A 325 2.48 9.79 -18.50
N ARG A 326 2.73 9.62 -19.81
CA ARG A 326 3.49 8.47 -20.33
C ARG A 326 4.85 8.31 -19.64
N GLU A 327 5.58 9.40 -19.45
CA GLU A 327 6.88 9.41 -18.77
C GLU A 327 6.79 8.79 -17.36
N ILE A 328 5.78 9.18 -16.58
CA ILE A 328 5.59 8.73 -15.22
C ILE A 328 5.02 7.29 -15.18
N GLN A 329 4.21 6.89 -16.15
CA GLN A 329 3.77 5.51 -16.30
C GLN A 329 4.94 4.56 -16.67
N GLU A 330 5.89 5.01 -17.49
CA GLU A 330 7.12 4.26 -17.79
C GLU A 330 8.04 4.17 -16.56
N GLN A 331 8.05 5.18 -15.66
CA GLN A 331 8.71 5.07 -14.35
C GLN A 331 8.03 4.00 -13.46
N ALA A 332 6.71 3.93 -13.49
CA ALA A 332 5.96 2.91 -12.73
C ALA A 332 6.34 1.47 -13.18
N LEU A 333 6.57 1.25 -14.48
CA LEU A 333 7.05 -0.03 -15.01
C LEU A 333 8.38 -0.46 -14.37
N ARG A 334 9.34 0.46 -14.21
CA ARG A 334 10.64 0.14 -13.60
C ARG A 334 10.51 -0.32 -12.15
N LEU A 335 9.43 0.09 -11.50
CA LEU A 335 9.11 -0.27 -10.11
C LEU A 335 8.12 -1.45 -10.02
N GLY A 336 7.87 -2.13 -11.14
CA GLY A 336 7.04 -3.33 -11.18
C GLY A 336 5.53 -3.09 -11.21
N PHE A 337 5.08 -1.84 -11.36
CA PHE A 337 3.67 -1.56 -11.62
C PHE A 337 3.33 -1.76 -13.09
N ARG A 338 2.12 -2.23 -13.34
CA ARG A 338 1.54 -2.27 -14.68
C ARG A 338 0.83 -0.94 -14.93
N PRO A 339 1.11 -0.25 -16.05
CA PRO A 339 0.41 0.98 -16.40
C PRO A 339 -1.10 0.76 -16.48
N ALA A 340 -1.88 1.74 -16.02
CA ALA A 340 -3.33 1.73 -16.26
C ALA A 340 -3.65 2.12 -17.72
N ASP A 341 -2.76 2.85 -18.38
CA ASP A 341 -2.88 3.18 -19.79
C ASP A 341 -2.41 1.99 -20.68
N PRO A 342 -3.31 1.34 -21.44
CA PRO A 342 -2.95 0.22 -22.31
C PRO A 342 -2.03 0.60 -23.46
N ALA A 343 -1.88 1.90 -23.76
CA ALA A 343 -0.93 2.38 -24.78
C ALA A 343 0.53 2.32 -24.29
N VAL A 344 0.78 2.09 -23.02
CA VAL A 344 2.13 1.89 -22.47
C VAL A 344 2.41 0.38 -22.38
N PRO A 345 3.24 -0.18 -23.26
CA PRO A 345 3.47 -1.62 -23.31
C PRO A 345 4.28 -2.08 -22.09
N LEU A 346 3.94 -3.28 -21.56
CA LEU A 346 4.68 -3.88 -20.45
C LEU A 346 6.15 -4.16 -20.79
N LYS A 347 6.42 -4.64 -22.00
CA LYS A 347 7.79 -4.80 -22.52
C LYS A 347 8.19 -3.61 -23.37
N ASN A 348 9.42 -3.16 -23.20
CA ASN A 348 10.01 -2.08 -23.96
C ASN A 348 11.53 -2.29 -24.11
N GLN A 349 12.24 -1.34 -24.69
CA GLN A 349 13.69 -1.42 -24.87
C GLN A 349 14.52 -1.02 -23.64
N ASP A 350 13.89 -0.59 -22.56
CA ASP A 350 14.57 -0.22 -21.33
C ASP A 350 15.11 -1.48 -20.62
N PRO A 351 16.45 -1.64 -20.51
CA PRO A 351 17.05 -2.81 -19.85
C PRO A 351 16.74 -2.87 -18.35
N SER A 352 16.33 -1.77 -17.73
CA SER A 352 15.93 -1.72 -16.32
C SER A 352 14.49 -2.20 -16.09
N ASN A 353 13.69 -2.36 -17.14
CA ASN A 353 12.31 -2.82 -17.03
C ASN A 353 12.23 -4.27 -16.50
N PRO A 354 11.65 -4.51 -15.32
CA PRO A 354 11.57 -5.83 -14.72
C PRO A 354 10.75 -6.83 -15.56
N PHE A 355 9.76 -6.36 -16.33
CA PHE A 355 8.95 -7.22 -17.21
C PHE A 355 9.75 -7.83 -18.37
N ASN A 356 10.91 -7.26 -18.70
CA ASN A 356 11.84 -7.87 -19.66
C ASN A 356 12.68 -9.00 -19.03
N ARG A 357 12.94 -8.98 -17.71
CA ARG A 357 14.01 -9.75 -17.06
C ARG A 357 13.54 -10.77 -16.04
N LEU A 358 12.47 -10.46 -15.28
CA LEU A 358 12.11 -11.24 -14.10
C LEU A 358 11.19 -12.44 -14.36
N GLY A 359 10.97 -12.82 -15.63
CA GLY A 359 10.27 -14.07 -15.98
C GLY A 359 10.81 -15.32 -15.26
N PRO A 360 12.15 -15.53 -15.15
CA PRO A 360 12.72 -16.67 -14.41
C PRO A 360 12.36 -16.68 -12.92
N TYR A 361 12.00 -15.55 -12.35
CA TYR A 361 11.55 -15.41 -10.95
C TYR A 361 10.02 -15.42 -10.81
N GLY A 362 9.29 -15.84 -11.84
CA GLY A 362 7.87 -16.05 -11.81
C GLY A 362 7.03 -14.87 -12.26
N LEU A 363 7.61 -13.73 -12.68
CA LEU A 363 6.87 -12.59 -13.20
C LEU A 363 6.21 -12.94 -14.54
N GLN A 364 4.88 -12.87 -14.60
CA GLN A 364 4.09 -13.18 -15.80
C GLN A 364 3.69 -11.89 -16.53
N LEU A 365 3.58 -11.93 -17.86
CA LEU A 365 3.06 -10.83 -18.66
C LEU A 365 1.53 -10.84 -18.67
N ASP A 366 0.96 -12.02 -18.91
CA ASP A 366 -0.48 -12.23 -18.90
C ASP A 366 -0.92 -12.56 -17.46
N LEU A 367 -1.91 -11.84 -16.98
CA LEU A 367 -2.43 -12.05 -15.64
C LEU A 367 -3.56 -13.09 -15.62
N PRO A 368 -3.69 -13.84 -14.53
CA PRO A 368 -4.90 -14.59 -14.26
C PRO A 368 -6.12 -13.65 -14.25
N PRO A 369 -7.34 -14.17 -14.53
CA PRO A 369 -8.55 -13.36 -14.49
C PRO A 369 -8.71 -12.66 -13.14
N ALA A 370 -9.12 -11.38 -13.18
CA ALA A 370 -9.44 -10.64 -11.98
C ALA A 370 -10.71 -11.18 -11.33
N ALA A 371 -10.64 -11.50 -10.04
CA ALA A 371 -11.84 -11.76 -9.26
C ALA A 371 -12.62 -10.44 -9.07
N PRO A 372 -13.95 -10.46 -9.15
CA PRO A 372 -14.76 -9.30 -8.84
C PRO A 372 -14.61 -8.94 -7.36
N SER A 373 -14.62 -7.64 -7.07
CA SER A 373 -14.68 -7.15 -5.68
C SER A 373 -16.03 -7.51 -5.06
N PRO A 374 -16.08 -7.96 -3.80
CA PRO A 374 -17.35 -8.17 -3.09
C PRO A 374 -18.04 -6.83 -2.82
N ASP A 375 -19.35 -6.88 -2.60
CA ASP A 375 -20.07 -5.67 -2.20
C ASP A 375 -19.65 -5.17 -0.80
N GLY A 376 -19.92 -3.90 -0.52
CA GLY A 376 -19.49 -3.25 0.74
C GLY A 376 -20.12 -3.89 1.99
N ALA A 377 -21.30 -4.48 1.90
CA ALA A 377 -21.93 -5.14 3.04
C ALA A 377 -21.19 -6.44 3.38
N ILE A 378 -20.82 -7.22 2.37
CA ILE A 378 -19.99 -8.43 2.54
C ILE A 378 -18.64 -8.05 3.15
N VAL A 379 -17.99 -7.02 2.64
CA VAL A 379 -16.69 -6.57 3.17
C VAL A 379 -16.79 -6.18 4.65
N ARG A 380 -17.79 -5.38 5.03
CA ARG A 380 -17.96 -4.98 6.44
C ARG A 380 -18.22 -6.18 7.34
N ASN A 381 -19.05 -7.13 6.92
CA ASN A 381 -19.31 -8.35 7.68
C ASN A 381 -18.04 -9.24 7.77
N LEU A 382 -17.27 -9.32 6.69
CA LEU A 382 -16.01 -10.07 6.64
C LEU A 382 -14.97 -9.50 7.62
N LEU A 383 -14.78 -8.19 7.64
CA LEU A 383 -13.89 -7.50 8.59
C LEU A 383 -14.37 -7.65 10.04
N SER A 384 -15.68 -7.54 10.27
CA SER A 384 -16.28 -7.74 11.60
C SER A 384 -16.08 -9.17 12.10
N MET A 385 -16.32 -10.17 11.23
CA MET A 385 -16.07 -11.58 11.52
C MET A 385 -14.60 -11.80 11.86
N TRP A 386 -13.68 -11.35 11.02
CA TRP A 386 -12.23 -11.51 11.23
C TRP A 386 -11.80 -10.92 12.57
N THR A 387 -12.21 -9.68 12.88
CA THR A 387 -11.87 -9.00 14.15
C THR A 387 -12.33 -9.79 15.38
N ARG A 388 -13.46 -10.51 15.26
CA ARG A 388 -14.01 -11.31 16.36
C ARG A 388 -13.28 -12.64 16.57
N ILE A 389 -12.84 -13.30 15.47
CA ILE A 389 -12.30 -14.67 15.54
C ILE A 389 -10.77 -14.70 15.62
N VAL A 390 -10.08 -13.66 15.17
CA VAL A 390 -8.61 -13.58 15.16
C VAL A 390 -8.13 -12.76 16.36
N PRO A 391 -7.48 -13.40 17.34
CA PRO A 391 -6.93 -12.68 18.49
C PRO A 391 -5.84 -11.71 18.01
N ARG A 392 -5.95 -10.44 18.39
CA ARG A 392 -4.84 -9.50 18.24
C ARG A 392 -3.89 -9.68 19.41
N SER A 393 -2.61 -9.89 19.11
CA SER A 393 -1.58 -9.74 20.15
C SER A 393 -1.60 -8.31 20.67
N PRO A 394 -1.55 -8.09 21.99
CA PRO A 394 -1.58 -6.75 22.58
C PRO A 394 -0.39 -5.89 22.16
#